data_690ef344f66047b7e674578492c18b3c
#
_entry.id   690ef344f66047b7e674578492c18b3c
#
_cell.length_a   1.000
_cell.length_b   1.000
_cell.length_c   1.000
_cell.angle_alpha   90.00
_cell.angle_beta   90.00
_cell.angle_gamma   90.00
#
_symmetry.space_group_name_H-M   'P 1'
#
loop_
_entity.id
_entity.type
_entity.pdbx_description
1 polymer ?
#
loop_
_entity_poly.entity_id
_entity_poly.type
_entity_poly.pdbx_seq_one_letter_code
_entity_poly.pdbx_strand_id
1 'polypeptide(L)'
;MTLDEAIKSLMALQAKLAAYGHAMGLLFYDGATTAPKGTAANRGQTMSILSEEHYKLTTGGETVALLEFLDAHKSGLNEKQQRMVFLLIKDIRNMQKIPMDEYVAYQQLLVEADDVWHRAKETSDFALFEPVLEKIFETNIRFAHYCAPEKDPYDYWLSEYEDGLTMAQCDEFFATLREHIVPLLKKIKEKPQVDDAMLHGHFPEEKQAQLSDYLMRTMGLDLDHVGLSTTEHPFTTSLGSHFDERITTHYLEENFASSMFSVIHEGGHALYDTGSADDLAYTVLDGGVSMGIHESQSRFYENLLGRSRAFTGFVFPKLCELFPELSGHTAEEFYRAINKAEPSLIRTEADEVTYSLHVMVRYELEKRVMHGELKVHDLPGEWNYLYKEYLGVDVPDDKHGVLQDSHWSGGSIGYFPSYALGSAYGAQLLRKMKETVDVDECLKTGNFAPINAWNREHIWQYGCLKKPGALLEQALGEKFDPTVYTQYLEEKYGEIYGL
;
A
#
# COMPACT_ATOMS: atom_id res chain seq x y z
N MET A 1 39.82 12.83 3.83
CA MET A 1 38.69 12.99 2.86
C MET A 1 38.10 14.38 3.06
N THR A 2 37.98 15.18 2.02
CA THR A 2 37.30 16.48 2.07
C THR A 2 35.77 16.25 2.01
N LEU A 3 34.98 17.29 2.37
CA LEU A 3 33.52 17.19 2.30
C LEU A 3 33.04 16.95 0.86
N ASP A 4 33.61 17.62 -0.13
CA ASP A 4 33.28 17.46 -1.54
C ASP A 4 33.58 16.04 -2.07
N GLU A 5 34.70 15.45 -1.64
CA GLU A 5 35.04 14.05 -1.93
C GLU A 5 34.01 13.09 -1.31
N ALA A 6 33.58 13.35 -0.07
CA ALA A 6 32.59 12.54 0.62
C ALA A 6 31.22 12.61 -0.05
N ILE A 7 30.78 13.81 -0.48
CA ILE A 7 29.54 13.99 -1.23
C ILE A 7 29.57 13.22 -2.56
N LYS A 8 30.68 13.30 -3.31
CA LYS A 8 30.82 12.51 -4.54
C LYS A 8 30.75 10.99 -4.28
N SER A 9 31.40 10.54 -3.18
CA SER A 9 31.37 9.14 -2.77
C SER A 9 29.94 8.69 -2.37
N LEU A 10 29.17 9.55 -1.68
CA LEU A 10 27.77 9.29 -1.35
C LEU A 10 26.92 9.07 -2.61
N MET A 11 27.04 9.96 -3.60
CA MET A 11 26.29 9.83 -4.85
C MET A 11 26.69 8.58 -5.65
N ALA A 12 27.99 8.26 -5.66
CA ALA A 12 28.46 7.02 -6.30
C ALA A 12 27.98 5.75 -5.58
N LEU A 13 27.90 5.78 -4.25
CA LEU A 13 27.31 4.69 -3.45
C LEU A 13 25.85 4.47 -3.80
N GLN A 14 25.06 5.54 -3.79
CA GLN A 14 23.63 5.46 -4.08
C GLN A 14 23.36 4.95 -5.49
N ALA A 15 24.10 5.41 -6.50
CA ALA A 15 23.97 4.90 -7.87
C ALA A 15 24.26 3.39 -7.95
N LYS A 16 25.23 2.87 -7.16
CA LYS A 16 25.47 1.42 -7.08
C LYS A 16 24.32 0.68 -6.39
N LEU A 17 23.79 1.21 -5.27
CA LEU A 17 22.66 0.63 -4.58
C LEU A 17 21.42 0.56 -5.49
N ALA A 18 21.13 1.64 -6.21
CA ALA A 18 20.05 1.68 -7.21
C ALA A 18 20.26 0.64 -8.32
N ALA A 19 21.48 0.45 -8.82
CA ALA A 19 21.76 -0.56 -9.84
C ALA A 19 21.56 -2.00 -9.33
N TYR A 20 21.93 -2.29 -8.08
CA TYR A 20 21.61 -3.59 -7.46
C TYR A 20 20.09 -3.76 -7.25
N GLY A 21 19.43 -2.70 -6.77
CA GLY A 21 17.97 -2.67 -6.63
C GLY A 21 17.26 -2.96 -7.95
N HIS A 22 17.70 -2.31 -9.04
CA HIS A 22 17.18 -2.56 -10.39
C HIS A 22 17.32 -4.04 -10.79
N ALA A 23 18.53 -4.59 -10.67
CA ALA A 23 18.80 -5.98 -11.07
C ALA A 23 17.96 -6.98 -10.25
N MET A 24 17.85 -6.78 -8.94
CA MET A 24 17.05 -7.64 -8.05
C MET A 24 15.55 -7.46 -8.30
N GLY A 25 15.10 -6.22 -8.47
CA GLY A 25 13.71 -5.89 -8.79
C GLY A 25 13.27 -6.51 -10.11
N LEU A 26 14.12 -6.46 -11.14
CA LEU A 26 13.82 -7.10 -12.43
C LEU A 26 13.72 -8.63 -12.31
N LEU A 27 14.60 -9.26 -11.53
CA LEU A 27 14.53 -10.71 -11.27
C LEU A 27 13.26 -11.09 -10.50
N PHE A 28 12.84 -10.25 -9.54
CA PHE A 28 11.58 -10.43 -8.82
C PHE A 28 10.39 -10.31 -9.78
N TYR A 29 10.34 -9.21 -10.54
CA TYR A 29 9.26 -8.92 -11.49
C TYR A 29 9.11 -10.03 -12.56
N ASP A 30 10.22 -10.44 -13.19
CA ASP A 30 10.22 -11.55 -14.14
C ASP A 30 9.67 -12.84 -13.49
N GLY A 31 10.09 -13.10 -12.25
CA GLY A 31 9.63 -14.25 -11.46
C GLY A 31 8.12 -14.27 -11.19
N ALA A 32 7.56 -13.10 -10.98
CA ALA A 32 6.12 -12.93 -10.71
C ALA A 32 5.26 -12.91 -11.98
N THR A 33 5.85 -12.66 -13.16
CA THR A 33 5.11 -12.40 -14.41
C THR A 33 5.40 -13.41 -15.52
N THR A 34 6.60 -13.42 -16.09
CA THR A 34 6.91 -14.10 -17.34
C THR A 34 7.84 -15.30 -17.22
N ALA A 35 8.56 -15.46 -16.12
CA ALA A 35 9.54 -16.52 -15.96
C ALA A 35 8.89 -17.92 -15.98
N PRO A 36 9.45 -18.87 -16.73
CA PRO A 36 8.99 -20.25 -16.68
C PRO A 36 9.09 -20.86 -15.28
N LYS A 37 8.08 -21.63 -14.86
CA LYS A 37 7.97 -22.20 -13.52
C LYS A 37 9.21 -22.97 -13.03
N GLY A 38 9.92 -23.64 -13.93
CA GLY A 38 11.12 -24.41 -13.61
C GLY A 38 12.40 -23.59 -13.36
N THR A 39 12.36 -22.25 -13.49
CA THR A 39 13.56 -21.38 -13.39
C THR A 39 13.77 -20.81 -11.98
N ALA A 40 12.89 -21.06 -11.05
CA ALA A 40 12.90 -20.46 -9.70
C ALA A 40 14.23 -20.68 -8.96
N ALA A 41 14.78 -21.91 -8.98
CA ALA A 41 16.05 -22.23 -8.30
C ALA A 41 17.24 -21.45 -8.90
N ASN A 42 17.31 -21.32 -10.24
CA ASN A 42 18.37 -20.55 -10.92
C ASN A 42 18.29 -19.06 -10.56
N ARG A 43 17.07 -18.51 -10.59
CA ARG A 43 16.80 -17.12 -10.21
C ARG A 43 17.13 -16.85 -8.74
N GLY A 44 16.74 -17.78 -7.85
CA GLY A 44 17.05 -17.70 -6.42
C GLY A 44 18.55 -17.68 -6.14
N GLN A 45 19.36 -18.47 -6.85
CA GLN A 45 20.81 -18.46 -6.70
C GLN A 45 21.41 -17.10 -7.11
N THR A 46 20.96 -16.53 -8.23
CA THR A 46 21.41 -15.22 -8.68
C THR A 46 21.01 -14.13 -7.69
N MET A 47 19.75 -14.15 -7.23
CA MET A 47 19.21 -13.22 -6.22
C MET A 47 20.03 -13.26 -4.93
N SER A 48 20.40 -14.46 -4.45
CA SER A 48 21.21 -14.63 -3.25
C SER A 48 22.59 -13.94 -3.37
N ILE A 49 23.27 -14.12 -4.51
CA ILE A 49 24.57 -13.48 -4.75
C ILE A 49 24.43 -11.95 -4.81
N LEU A 50 23.44 -11.43 -5.54
CA LEU A 50 23.21 -9.98 -5.63
C LEU A 50 22.86 -9.37 -4.27
N SER A 51 22.01 -10.05 -3.49
CA SER A 51 21.64 -9.62 -2.13
C SER A 51 22.83 -9.60 -1.18
N GLU A 52 23.73 -10.60 -1.26
CA GLU A 52 24.96 -10.63 -0.46
C GLU A 52 25.87 -9.44 -0.80
N GLU A 53 26.07 -9.14 -2.09
CA GLU A 53 26.92 -8.02 -2.50
C GLU A 53 26.27 -6.67 -2.16
N HIS A 54 24.97 -6.53 -2.32
CA HIS A 54 24.22 -5.37 -1.90
C HIS A 54 24.34 -5.13 -0.38
N TYR A 55 24.18 -6.18 0.42
CA TYR A 55 24.35 -6.11 1.87
C TYR A 55 25.77 -5.66 2.27
N LYS A 56 26.82 -6.26 1.66
CA LYS A 56 28.21 -5.84 1.89
C LYS A 56 28.45 -4.38 1.52
N LEU A 57 27.86 -3.91 0.43
CA LEU A 57 27.94 -2.53 0.00
C LEU A 57 27.25 -1.59 0.98
N THR A 58 26.08 -1.96 1.50
CA THR A 58 25.30 -1.14 2.43
C THR A 58 25.94 -1.07 3.82
N THR A 59 26.40 -2.20 4.37
CA THR A 59 26.86 -2.30 5.76
C THR A 59 28.37 -2.33 5.90
N GLY A 60 29.13 -2.29 4.79
CA GLY A 60 30.58 -2.37 4.79
C GLY A 60 31.25 -1.21 5.52
N GLY A 61 32.43 -1.45 6.09
CA GLY A 61 33.16 -0.46 6.89
C GLY A 61 33.44 0.85 6.15
N GLU A 62 33.68 0.82 4.84
CA GLU A 62 33.85 2.02 4.01
C GLU A 62 32.59 2.87 3.94
N THR A 63 31.42 2.23 3.76
CA THR A 63 30.11 2.89 3.74
C THR A 63 29.77 3.49 5.09
N VAL A 64 29.96 2.73 6.17
CA VAL A 64 29.72 3.21 7.54
C VAL A 64 30.60 4.42 7.84
N ALA A 65 31.91 4.33 7.56
CA ALA A 65 32.85 5.45 7.78
C ALA A 65 32.50 6.70 6.93
N LEU A 66 32.06 6.52 5.69
CA LEU A 66 31.60 7.61 4.83
C LEU A 66 30.39 8.32 5.44
N LEU A 67 29.38 7.55 5.83
CA LEU A 67 28.13 8.10 6.38
C LEU A 67 28.33 8.76 7.74
N GLU A 68 29.17 8.19 8.62
CA GLU A 68 29.56 8.82 9.90
C GLU A 68 30.31 10.12 9.69
N PHE A 69 31.22 10.16 8.70
CA PHE A 69 31.91 11.39 8.34
C PHE A 69 30.94 12.47 7.88
N LEU A 70 29.99 12.13 7.00
CA LEU A 70 28.95 13.06 6.49
C LEU A 70 28.02 13.55 7.60
N ASP A 71 27.59 12.67 8.51
CA ASP A 71 26.73 13.01 9.66
C ASP A 71 27.46 13.99 10.61
N ALA A 72 28.75 13.76 10.87
CA ALA A 72 29.58 14.67 11.67
C ALA A 72 29.75 16.04 11.01
N HIS A 73 29.65 16.14 9.69
CA HIS A 73 29.79 17.39 8.91
C HIS A 73 28.47 17.90 8.31
N LYS A 74 27.31 17.49 8.88
CA LYS A 74 26.00 17.80 8.35
C LYS A 74 25.70 19.28 8.11
N SER A 75 26.30 20.18 8.88
CA SER A 75 26.14 21.63 8.67
C SER A 75 26.68 22.15 7.33
N GLY A 76 27.55 21.40 6.66
CA GLY A 76 28.07 21.71 5.32
C GLY A 76 27.28 21.02 4.19
N LEU A 77 26.24 20.21 4.50
CA LEU A 77 25.40 19.52 3.54
C LEU A 77 24.12 20.33 3.27
N ASN A 78 23.61 20.25 2.04
CA ASN A 78 22.28 20.78 1.72
C ASN A 78 21.16 19.86 2.28
N GLU A 79 19.90 20.30 2.22
CA GLU A 79 18.75 19.58 2.78
C GLU A 79 18.62 18.15 2.22
N LYS A 80 18.74 17.96 0.90
CA LYS A 80 18.67 16.65 0.25
C LYS A 80 19.80 15.72 0.75
N GLN A 81 21.01 16.20 0.80
CA GLN A 81 22.18 15.43 1.28
C GLN A 81 22.03 15.05 2.76
N GLN A 82 21.55 15.98 3.60
CA GLN A 82 21.25 15.67 5.00
C GLN A 82 20.21 14.56 5.14
N ARG A 83 19.13 14.63 4.36
CA ARG A 83 18.08 13.61 4.39
C ARG A 83 18.56 12.26 3.87
N MET A 84 19.35 12.23 2.77
CA MET A 84 19.98 11.01 2.26
C MET A 84 20.84 10.32 3.33
N VAL A 85 21.71 11.08 3.96
CA VAL A 85 22.61 10.57 5.03
C VAL A 85 21.78 10.07 6.21
N PHE A 86 20.72 10.80 6.61
CA PHE A 86 19.86 10.40 7.71
C PHE A 86 19.17 9.05 7.43
N LEU A 87 18.57 8.86 6.26
CA LEU A 87 17.87 7.62 5.90
C LEU A 87 18.84 6.43 5.88
N LEU A 88 19.97 6.56 5.16
CA LEU A 88 20.95 5.49 5.06
C LEU A 88 21.56 5.10 6.42
N ILE A 89 21.82 6.09 7.31
CA ILE A 89 22.33 5.80 8.65
C ILE A 89 21.29 5.15 9.55
N LYS A 90 20.00 5.59 9.44
CA LYS A 90 18.92 5.02 10.25
C LYS A 90 18.86 3.51 10.07
N ASP A 91 18.84 3.04 8.83
CA ASP A 91 18.72 1.62 8.50
C ASP A 91 19.94 0.82 9.02
N ILE A 92 21.14 1.32 8.76
CA ILE A 92 22.38 0.66 9.24
C ILE A 92 22.41 0.58 10.77
N ARG A 93 22.09 1.68 11.46
CA ARG A 93 22.10 1.72 12.93
C ARG A 93 21.07 0.79 13.54
N ASN A 94 19.89 0.67 12.93
CA ASN A 94 18.86 -0.28 13.39
C ASN A 94 19.34 -1.73 13.21
N MET A 95 19.87 -2.07 12.04
CA MET A 95 20.44 -3.40 11.80
C MET A 95 21.58 -3.76 12.76
N GLN A 96 22.47 -2.81 13.08
CA GLN A 96 23.61 -3.03 13.99
C GLN A 96 23.20 -3.27 15.46
N LYS A 97 22.01 -2.82 15.87
CA LYS A 97 21.49 -3.04 17.23
C LYS A 97 20.96 -4.45 17.44
N ILE A 98 20.56 -5.13 16.37
CA ILE A 98 20.03 -6.50 16.43
C ILE A 98 21.21 -7.49 16.37
N PRO A 99 21.35 -8.42 17.33
CA PRO A 99 22.34 -9.49 17.24
C PRO A 99 22.20 -10.30 15.94
N MET A 100 23.33 -10.50 15.25
CA MET A 100 23.35 -11.14 13.93
C MET A 100 22.73 -12.53 13.93
N ASP A 101 22.99 -13.32 14.96
CA ASP A 101 22.45 -14.68 15.12
C ASP A 101 20.92 -14.66 15.30
N GLU A 102 20.38 -13.68 16.04
CA GLU A 102 18.94 -13.50 16.18
C GLU A 102 18.31 -13.00 14.87
N TYR A 103 18.96 -12.10 14.15
CA TYR A 103 18.48 -11.65 12.85
C TYR A 103 18.43 -12.81 11.84
N VAL A 104 19.48 -13.62 11.75
CA VAL A 104 19.52 -14.79 10.86
C VAL A 104 18.44 -15.81 11.25
N ALA A 105 18.30 -16.10 12.55
CA ALA A 105 17.25 -17.00 13.04
C ALA A 105 15.85 -16.49 12.70
N TYR A 106 15.64 -15.17 12.78
CA TYR A 106 14.34 -14.56 12.41
C TYR A 106 14.05 -14.68 10.91
N GLN A 107 15.05 -14.45 10.04
CA GLN A 107 14.86 -14.66 8.60
C GLN A 107 14.50 -16.12 8.26
N GLN A 108 15.11 -17.09 8.94
CA GLN A 108 14.74 -18.49 8.79
C GLN A 108 13.32 -18.79 9.29
N LEU A 109 12.94 -18.17 10.42
CA LEU A 109 11.59 -18.28 10.96
C LEU A 109 10.53 -17.76 9.98
N LEU A 110 10.77 -16.63 9.29
CA LEU A 110 9.83 -16.08 8.31
C LEU A 110 9.64 -17.00 7.10
N VAL A 111 10.73 -17.62 6.62
CA VAL A 111 10.63 -18.62 5.53
C VAL A 111 9.81 -19.84 5.96
N GLU A 112 10.03 -20.35 7.18
CA GLU A 112 9.21 -21.44 7.76
C GLU A 112 7.75 -21.00 7.93
N ALA A 113 7.54 -19.77 8.40
CA ALA A 113 6.22 -19.23 8.69
C ALA A 113 5.34 -19.12 7.46
N ASP A 114 5.91 -18.76 6.31
CA ASP A 114 5.16 -18.69 5.05
C ASP A 114 4.63 -20.07 4.63
N ASP A 115 5.46 -21.09 4.65
CA ASP A 115 5.06 -22.47 4.34
C ASP A 115 4.02 -23.01 5.34
N VAL A 116 4.22 -22.75 6.64
CA VAL A 116 3.26 -23.17 7.69
C VAL A 116 1.93 -22.44 7.53
N TRP A 117 1.94 -21.15 7.24
CA TRP A 117 0.73 -20.35 7.01
C TRP A 117 -0.07 -20.86 5.81
N HIS A 118 0.58 -21.16 4.68
CA HIS A 118 -0.10 -21.73 3.52
C HIS A 118 -0.81 -23.05 3.88
N ARG A 119 -0.15 -23.96 4.58
CA ARG A 119 -0.74 -25.24 5.02
C ARG A 119 -1.89 -25.02 6.00
N ALA A 120 -1.73 -24.13 6.98
CA ALA A 120 -2.77 -23.78 7.94
C ALA A 120 -4.01 -23.21 7.24
N LYS A 121 -3.81 -22.32 6.26
CA LYS A 121 -4.88 -21.73 5.45
C LYS A 121 -5.59 -22.76 4.57
N GLU A 122 -4.86 -23.67 3.92
CA GLU A 122 -5.44 -24.73 3.10
C GLU A 122 -6.31 -25.68 3.94
N THR A 123 -5.85 -26.04 5.14
CA THR A 123 -6.58 -26.95 6.05
C THR A 123 -7.57 -26.23 6.96
N SER A 124 -7.58 -24.88 6.94
CA SER A 124 -8.37 -24.04 7.86
C SER A 124 -8.09 -24.39 9.34
N ASP A 125 -6.82 -24.49 9.71
CA ASP A 125 -6.38 -24.91 11.04
C ASP A 125 -5.33 -23.93 11.59
N PHE A 126 -5.78 -22.95 12.37
CA PHE A 126 -4.91 -21.95 12.99
C PHE A 126 -3.89 -22.55 13.97
N ALA A 127 -4.21 -23.66 14.61
CA ALA A 127 -3.30 -24.30 15.58
C ALA A 127 -1.96 -24.74 14.96
N LEU A 128 -1.92 -24.95 13.64
CA LEU A 128 -0.66 -25.20 12.92
C LEU A 128 0.22 -23.94 12.86
N PHE A 129 -0.38 -22.76 12.70
CA PHE A 129 0.35 -21.49 12.56
C PHE A 129 0.65 -20.82 13.90
N GLU A 130 -0.16 -21.04 14.92
CA GLU A 130 -0.06 -20.42 16.25
C GLU A 130 1.37 -20.43 16.83
N PRO A 131 2.11 -21.57 16.90
CA PRO A 131 3.43 -21.60 17.54
C PRO A 131 4.49 -20.78 16.79
N VAL A 132 4.33 -20.65 15.48
CA VAL A 132 5.24 -19.86 14.63
C VAL A 132 4.91 -18.38 14.75
N LEU A 133 3.62 -18.02 14.73
CA LEU A 133 3.14 -16.67 14.90
C LEU A 133 3.52 -16.09 16.28
N GLU A 134 3.43 -16.87 17.34
CA GLU A 134 3.87 -16.47 18.69
C GLU A 134 5.34 -16.04 18.69
N LYS A 135 6.22 -16.85 18.08
CA LYS A 135 7.65 -16.52 17.94
C LYS A 135 7.89 -15.25 17.10
N ILE A 136 7.06 -15.01 16.07
CA ILE A 136 7.14 -13.80 15.27
C ILE A 136 6.85 -12.58 16.13
N PHE A 137 5.74 -12.56 16.87
CA PHE A 137 5.40 -11.46 17.76
C PHE A 137 6.47 -11.24 18.85
N GLU A 138 6.90 -12.30 19.53
CA GLU A 138 7.97 -12.21 20.55
C GLU A 138 9.26 -11.63 19.98
N THR A 139 9.65 -12.02 18.78
CA THR A 139 10.86 -11.51 18.13
C THR A 139 10.71 -10.05 17.72
N ASN A 140 9.55 -9.65 17.19
CA ASN A 140 9.27 -8.26 16.85
C ASN A 140 9.29 -7.35 18.09
N ILE A 141 8.73 -7.78 19.23
CA ILE A 141 8.80 -7.07 20.51
C ILE A 141 10.27 -6.90 20.92
N ARG A 142 11.07 -7.96 20.85
CA ARG A 142 12.47 -7.95 21.21
C ARG A 142 13.31 -7.05 20.30
N PHE A 143 13.09 -7.09 18.99
CA PHE A 143 13.79 -6.21 18.03
C PHE A 143 13.44 -4.74 18.21
N ALA A 144 12.17 -4.43 18.49
CA ALA A 144 11.76 -3.07 18.83
C ALA A 144 12.53 -2.54 20.06
N HIS A 145 12.68 -3.36 21.10
CA HIS A 145 13.47 -3.00 22.27
C HIS A 145 14.96 -2.83 21.98
N TYR A 146 15.55 -3.59 21.06
CA TYR A 146 16.93 -3.36 20.62
C TYR A 146 17.08 -2.04 19.87
N CYS A 147 16.15 -1.75 18.97
CA CYS A 147 16.23 -0.57 18.10
C CYS A 147 15.85 0.72 18.82
N ALA A 148 14.84 0.69 19.69
CA ALA A 148 14.28 1.86 20.36
C ALA A 148 13.77 1.51 21.77
N PRO A 149 14.66 1.25 22.74
CA PRO A 149 14.29 0.79 24.07
C PRO A 149 13.42 1.78 24.87
N GLU A 150 13.39 3.06 24.46
CA GLU A 150 12.57 4.11 25.05
C GLU A 150 11.15 4.20 24.48
N LYS A 151 10.88 3.50 23.37
CA LYS A 151 9.56 3.52 22.72
C LYS A 151 8.77 2.27 23.06
N ASP A 152 7.46 2.41 22.99
CA ASP A 152 6.58 1.24 22.93
C ASP A 152 6.92 0.38 21.69
N PRO A 153 6.98 -0.96 21.81
CA PRO A 153 7.31 -1.84 20.70
C PRO A 153 6.37 -1.70 19.49
N TYR A 154 5.08 -1.46 19.72
CA TYR A 154 4.14 -1.32 18.62
C TYR A 154 4.25 0.06 17.95
N ASP A 155 4.49 1.14 18.72
CA ASP A 155 4.82 2.47 18.17
C ASP A 155 6.08 2.44 17.31
N TYR A 156 7.07 1.61 17.68
CA TYR A 156 8.26 1.42 16.85
C TYR A 156 7.89 0.87 15.47
N TRP A 157 7.12 -0.22 15.41
CA TRP A 157 6.75 -0.84 14.14
C TRP A 157 5.78 -0.01 13.31
N LEU A 158 4.81 0.67 13.91
CA LEU A 158 3.97 1.64 13.20
C LEU A 158 4.82 2.72 12.52
N SER A 159 5.83 3.23 13.21
CA SER A 159 6.74 4.27 12.71
C SER A 159 7.69 3.78 11.61
N GLU A 160 7.92 2.49 11.46
CA GLU A 160 8.72 1.94 10.35
C GLU A 160 7.96 1.99 9.02
N TYR A 161 6.63 1.89 9.02
CA TYR A 161 5.80 2.01 7.82
C TYR A 161 5.32 3.44 7.54
N GLU A 162 5.11 4.23 8.61
CA GLU A 162 4.66 5.63 8.55
C GLU A 162 5.46 6.45 9.56
N ASP A 163 6.57 7.07 9.14
CA ASP A 163 7.56 7.72 10.04
C ASP A 163 6.90 8.75 10.97
N GLY A 164 6.82 8.42 12.25
CA GLY A 164 6.24 9.24 13.31
C GLY A 164 4.81 8.86 13.70
N LEU A 165 4.20 7.85 13.08
CA LEU A 165 2.90 7.33 13.49
C LEU A 165 3.00 6.66 14.86
N THR A 166 1.96 6.85 15.68
CA THR A 166 1.84 6.27 17.01
C THR A 166 0.48 5.61 17.23
N MET A 167 0.40 4.69 18.21
CA MET A 167 -0.87 4.09 18.64
C MET A 167 -1.91 5.13 19.05
N ALA A 168 -1.48 6.19 19.73
CA ALA A 168 -2.41 7.25 20.15
C ALA A 168 -3.11 7.89 18.94
N GLN A 169 -2.37 8.12 17.85
CA GLN A 169 -2.94 8.64 16.60
C GLN A 169 -3.82 7.60 15.90
N CYS A 170 -3.41 6.33 15.89
CA CYS A 170 -4.23 5.24 15.35
C CYS A 170 -5.52 5.04 16.16
N ASP A 171 -5.45 5.10 17.49
CA ASP A 171 -6.62 4.98 18.37
C ASP A 171 -7.65 6.08 18.10
N GLU A 172 -7.22 7.33 17.99
CA GLU A 172 -8.07 8.47 17.63
C GLU A 172 -8.68 8.29 16.23
N PHE A 173 -7.86 7.91 15.26
CA PHE A 173 -8.27 7.66 13.90
C PHE A 173 -9.34 6.56 13.80
N PHE A 174 -9.06 5.37 14.34
CA PHE A 174 -9.98 4.24 14.28
C PHE A 174 -11.23 4.43 15.15
N ALA A 175 -11.13 5.17 16.27
CA ALA A 175 -12.31 5.55 17.05
C ALA A 175 -13.26 6.42 16.22
N THR A 176 -12.73 7.42 15.49
CA THR A 176 -13.51 8.26 14.58
C THR A 176 -14.16 7.42 13.48
N LEU A 177 -13.41 6.53 12.82
CA LEU A 177 -13.97 5.66 11.77
C LEU A 177 -15.08 4.77 12.30
N ARG A 178 -14.89 4.16 13.48
CA ARG A 178 -15.88 3.27 14.10
C ARG A 178 -17.18 4.02 14.44
N GLU A 179 -17.06 5.23 14.99
CA GLU A 179 -18.22 6.05 15.36
C GLU A 179 -19.11 6.38 14.17
N HIS A 180 -18.54 6.57 13.00
CA HIS A 180 -19.26 6.98 11.78
C HIS A 180 -19.61 5.80 10.87
N ILE A 181 -18.65 4.92 10.57
CA ILE A 181 -18.81 3.88 9.54
C ILE A 181 -19.72 2.74 10.03
N VAL A 182 -19.62 2.32 11.30
CA VAL A 182 -20.46 1.22 11.81
C VAL A 182 -21.95 1.59 11.79
N PRO A 183 -22.38 2.80 12.20
CA PRO A 183 -23.78 3.22 12.03
C PRO A 183 -24.21 3.39 10.58
N LEU A 184 -23.31 3.90 9.72
CA LEU A 184 -23.58 4.02 8.28
C LEU A 184 -23.87 2.65 7.67
N LEU A 185 -23.02 1.66 7.95
CA LEU A 185 -23.19 0.29 7.47
C LEU A 185 -24.49 -0.35 7.95
N LYS A 186 -24.89 -0.12 9.21
CA LYS A 186 -26.18 -0.58 9.74
C LYS A 186 -27.36 -0.01 8.95
N LYS A 187 -27.33 1.30 8.64
CA LYS A 187 -28.37 1.96 7.85
C LYS A 187 -28.41 1.42 6.42
N ILE A 188 -27.25 1.19 5.78
CA ILE A 188 -27.15 0.62 4.44
C ILE A 188 -27.78 -0.79 4.42
N LYS A 189 -27.53 -1.63 5.41
CA LYS A 189 -28.11 -2.99 5.50
C LYS A 189 -29.63 -3.02 5.60
N GLU A 190 -30.26 -1.95 6.08
CA GLU A 190 -31.72 -1.81 6.16
C GLU A 190 -32.37 -1.39 4.84
N LYS A 191 -31.57 -1.00 3.83
CA LYS A 191 -32.06 -0.56 2.52
C LYS A 191 -32.04 -1.68 1.48
N PRO A 192 -32.84 -1.54 0.40
CA PRO A 192 -32.69 -2.42 -0.76
C PRO A 192 -31.26 -2.40 -1.28
N GLN A 193 -30.70 -3.57 -1.47
CA GLN A 193 -29.33 -3.68 -1.95
C GLN A 193 -29.22 -3.29 -3.43
N VAL A 194 -28.07 -2.74 -3.79
CA VAL A 194 -27.77 -2.38 -5.18
C VAL A 194 -27.59 -3.65 -6.01
N ASP A 195 -28.20 -3.67 -7.19
CA ASP A 195 -28.00 -4.73 -8.17
C ASP A 195 -26.66 -4.52 -8.89
N ASP A 196 -25.78 -5.51 -8.81
CA ASP A 196 -24.46 -5.54 -9.42
C ASP A 196 -24.32 -6.63 -10.49
N ALA A 197 -25.43 -7.27 -10.90
CA ALA A 197 -25.42 -8.37 -11.85
C ALA A 197 -24.74 -8.01 -13.19
N MET A 198 -24.77 -6.74 -13.60
CA MET A 198 -24.09 -6.25 -14.80
C MET A 198 -22.56 -6.37 -14.75
N LEU A 199 -21.96 -6.51 -13.56
CA LEU A 199 -20.51 -6.68 -13.39
C LEU A 199 -20.09 -8.15 -13.58
N HIS A 200 -21.05 -9.07 -13.60
CA HIS A 200 -20.82 -10.51 -13.69
C HIS A 200 -21.30 -11.04 -15.03
N GLY A 201 -20.41 -11.70 -15.78
CA GLY A 201 -20.74 -12.16 -17.12
C GLY A 201 -19.57 -12.88 -17.78
N HIS A 202 -19.40 -12.67 -19.08
CA HIS A 202 -18.23 -13.16 -19.82
C HIS A 202 -17.55 -11.99 -20.53
N PHE A 203 -16.42 -11.56 -19.99
CA PHE A 203 -15.65 -10.42 -20.43
C PHE A 203 -14.25 -10.88 -20.88
N PRO A 204 -14.01 -11.09 -22.19
CA PRO A 204 -12.76 -11.65 -22.68
C PRO A 204 -11.52 -10.87 -22.25
N GLU A 205 -10.46 -11.57 -21.85
CA GLU A 205 -9.16 -10.98 -21.44
C GLU A 205 -8.63 -9.95 -22.43
N GLU A 206 -8.71 -10.25 -23.76
CA GLU A 206 -8.26 -9.31 -24.80
C GLU A 206 -8.98 -7.95 -24.71
N LYS A 207 -10.27 -7.95 -24.36
CA LYS A 207 -11.05 -6.72 -24.19
C LYS A 207 -10.71 -5.99 -22.90
N GLN A 208 -10.46 -6.73 -21.82
CA GLN A 208 -9.95 -6.18 -20.58
C GLN A 208 -8.57 -5.56 -20.75
N ALA A 209 -7.68 -6.19 -21.55
CA ALA A 209 -6.37 -5.61 -21.88
C ALA A 209 -6.49 -4.30 -22.68
N GLN A 210 -7.45 -4.22 -23.65
CA GLN A 210 -7.75 -2.97 -24.35
C GLN A 210 -8.28 -1.88 -23.40
N LEU A 211 -9.09 -2.25 -22.42
CA LEU A 211 -9.57 -1.34 -21.37
C LEU A 211 -8.40 -0.84 -20.51
N SER A 212 -7.48 -1.72 -20.14
CA SER A 212 -6.29 -1.38 -19.35
C SER A 212 -5.42 -0.34 -20.06
N ASP A 213 -5.10 -0.53 -21.34
CA ASP A 213 -4.36 0.45 -22.14
C ASP A 213 -5.09 1.80 -22.22
N TYR A 214 -6.41 1.76 -22.43
CA TYR A 214 -7.25 2.97 -22.46
C TYR A 214 -7.20 3.72 -21.12
N LEU A 215 -7.30 3.02 -20.00
CA LEU A 215 -7.27 3.61 -18.66
C LEU A 215 -5.91 4.22 -18.33
N MET A 216 -4.81 3.49 -18.62
CA MET A 216 -3.45 3.98 -18.40
C MET A 216 -3.20 5.30 -19.15
N ARG A 217 -3.60 5.37 -20.42
CA ARG A 217 -3.50 6.62 -21.21
C ARG A 217 -4.40 7.72 -20.70
N THR A 218 -5.61 7.40 -20.29
CA THR A 218 -6.57 8.36 -19.72
C THR A 218 -6.05 8.97 -18.44
N MET A 219 -5.47 8.15 -17.54
CA MET A 219 -4.83 8.60 -16.31
C MET A 219 -3.57 9.44 -16.54
N GLY A 220 -2.99 9.38 -17.74
CA GLY A 220 -1.79 10.12 -18.10
C GLY A 220 -0.49 9.42 -17.71
N LEU A 221 -0.50 8.09 -17.59
CA LEU A 221 0.72 7.28 -17.43
C LEU A 221 1.58 7.37 -18.69
N ASP A 222 2.87 7.61 -18.52
CA ASP A 222 3.85 7.59 -19.62
C ASP A 222 4.25 6.14 -19.94
N LEU A 223 3.69 5.59 -21.01
CA LEU A 223 3.90 4.19 -21.39
C LEU A 223 5.32 3.90 -21.94
N ASP A 224 6.16 4.93 -22.12
CA ASP A 224 7.58 4.73 -22.39
C ASP A 224 8.36 4.42 -21.09
N HIS A 225 7.77 4.72 -19.92
CA HIS A 225 8.35 4.50 -18.60
C HIS A 225 7.54 3.54 -17.72
N VAL A 226 6.27 3.27 -18.05
CA VAL A 226 5.38 2.40 -17.27
C VAL A 226 4.96 1.18 -18.08
N GLY A 227 5.33 -0.02 -17.61
CA GLY A 227 4.96 -1.29 -18.22
C GLY A 227 3.84 -2.01 -17.48
N LEU A 228 2.92 -2.67 -18.21
CA LEU A 228 1.85 -3.51 -17.64
C LEU A 228 2.10 -4.99 -17.97
N SER A 229 1.95 -5.86 -16.97
CA SER A 229 1.90 -7.33 -17.11
C SER A 229 0.78 -7.94 -16.30
N THR A 230 0.59 -9.25 -16.41
CA THR A 230 -0.38 -10.00 -15.62
C THR A 230 0.31 -10.81 -14.53
N THR A 231 -0.35 -10.93 -13.36
CA THR A 231 0.07 -11.75 -12.22
C THR A 231 -1.14 -12.21 -11.43
N GLU A 232 -0.98 -13.18 -10.55
CA GLU A 232 -2.05 -13.65 -9.67
C GLU A 232 -2.50 -12.58 -8.67
N HIS A 233 -1.55 -11.84 -8.11
CA HIS A 233 -1.80 -10.73 -7.18
C HIS A 233 -1.20 -9.45 -7.74
N PRO A 234 -2.01 -8.47 -8.17
CA PRO A 234 -1.55 -7.19 -8.70
C PRO A 234 -0.60 -6.46 -7.75
N PHE A 235 0.40 -5.79 -8.32
CA PHE A 235 1.34 -4.95 -7.58
C PHE A 235 2.01 -3.93 -8.52
N THR A 236 2.58 -2.89 -7.90
CA THR A 236 3.42 -1.88 -8.54
C THR A 236 4.85 -1.99 -8.00
N THR A 237 5.86 -1.78 -8.85
CA THR A 237 7.26 -1.77 -8.45
C THR A 237 8.12 -0.88 -9.34
N SER A 238 8.97 -0.06 -8.70
CA SER A 238 10.00 0.72 -9.39
C SER A 238 11.27 -0.12 -9.60
N LEU A 239 11.88 0.01 -10.77
CA LEU A 239 13.13 -0.67 -11.12
C LEU A 239 14.30 0.33 -11.12
N GLY A 240 14.99 0.46 -10.00
CA GLY A 240 16.20 1.28 -9.84
C GLY A 240 15.96 2.78 -9.75
N SER A 241 14.93 3.32 -10.38
CA SER A 241 14.49 4.71 -10.25
C SER A 241 13.08 4.88 -10.83
N HIS A 242 12.47 6.05 -10.59
CA HIS A 242 11.16 6.42 -11.12
C HIS A 242 11.06 6.47 -12.67
N PHE A 243 12.15 6.25 -13.40
CA PHE A 243 12.15 6.17 -14.86
C PHE A 243 11.78 4.77 -15.41
N ASP A 244 11.65 3.75 -14.57
CA ASP A 244 11.23 2.41 -14.97
C ASP A 244 10.26 1.85 -13.93
N GLU A 245 8.96 1.98 -14.21
CA GLU A 245 7.88 1.57 -13.33
C GLU A 245 7.11 0.39 -13.92
N ARG A 246 6.72 -0.59 -13.08
CA ARG A 246 6.01 -1.78 -13.52
C ARG A 246 4.75 -1.97 -12.69
N ILE A 247 3.62 -2.00 -13.38
CA ILE A 247 2.34 -2.35 -12.78
C ILE A 247 1.88 -3.72 -13.28
N THR A 248 1.08 -4.40 -12.48
CA THR A 248 0.51 -5.68 -12.86
C THR A 248 -0.99 -5.69 -12.61
N THR A 249 -1.70 -6.57 -13.32
CA THR A 249 -3.14 -6.79 -13.12
C THR A 249 -3.48 -8.27 -13.25
N HIS A 250 -4.73 -8.62 -12.94
CA HIS A 250 -5.28 -9.95 -13.13
C HIS A 250 -6.60 -9.85 -13.88
N TYR A 251 -6.71 -10.56 -15.02
CA TYR A 251 -7.93 -10.58 -15.81
C TYR A 251 -8.83 -11.75 -15.39
N LEU A 252 -10.02 -11.42 -14.89
CA LEU A 252 -11.07 -12.38 -14.58
C LEU A 252 -12.16 -12.27 -15.65
N GLU A 253 -12.37 -13.32 -16.44
CA GLU A 253 -13.38 -13.29 -17.51
C GLU A 253 -14.81 -13.14 -16.99
N GLU A 254 -15.07 -13.51 -15.76
CA GLU A 254 -16.36 -13.35 -15.09
C GLU A 254 -16.61 -11.98 -14.46
N ASN A 255 -15.54 -11.14 -14.31
CA ASN A 255 -15.64 -9.83 -13.63
C ASN A 255 -14.59 -8.84 -14.13
N PHE A 256 -14.91 -8.06 -15.16
CA PHE A 256 -13.99 -7.04 -15.70
C PHE A 256 -13.68 -5.90 -14.72
N ALA A 257 -14.58 -5.63 -13.76
CA ALA A 257 -14.35 -4.54 -12.81
C ALA A 257 -13.14 -4.80 -11.92
N SER A 258 -12.80 -6.08 -11.65
CA SER A 258 -11.60 -6.45 -10.91
C SER A 258 -10.33 -5.90 -11.57
N SER A 259 -10.10 -6.21 -12.85
CA SER A 259 -8.93 -5.71 -13.58
C SER A 259 -8.99 -4.20 -13.83
N MET A 260 -10.18 -3.65 -14.10
CA MET A 260 -10.37 -2.22 -14.28
C MET A 260 -9.87 -1.41 -13.07
N PHE A 261 -10.33 -1.77 -11.87
CA PHE A 261 -9.96 -1.05 -10.66
C PHE A 261 -8.55 -1.39 -10.18
N SER A 262 -8.05 -2.61 -10.45
CA SER A 262 -6.66 -2.96 -10.22
C SER A 262 -5.71 -2.07 -11.04
N VAL A 263 -5.96 -1.88 -12.34
CA VAL A 263 -5.13 -1.01 -13.20
C VAL A 263 -5.19 0.45 -12.75
N ILE A 264 -6.35 0.93 -12.30
CA ILE A 264 -6.47 2.29 -11.78
C ILE A 264 -5.70 2.43 -10.46
N HIS A 265 -5.78 1.45 -9.57
CA HIS A 265 -5.08 1.41 -8.29
C HIS A 265 -3.56 1.41 -8.49
N GLU A 266 -3.05 0.43 -9.23
CA GLU A 266 -1.61 0.30 -9.51
C GLU A 266 -1.10 1.48 -10.35
N GLY A 267 -1.92 2.01 -11.24
CA GLY A 267 -1.64 3.25 -11.96
C GLY A 267 -1.52 4.47 -11.05
N GLY A 268 -2.26 4.52 -9.96
CA GLY A 268 -2.14 5.56 -8.93
C GLY A 268 -0.78 5.51 -8.21
N HIS A 269 -0.31 4.32 -7.85
CA HIS A 269 1.03 4.09 -7.32
C HIS A 269 2.12 4.52 -8.33
N ALA A 270 1.99 4.08 -9.58
CA ALA A 270 2.95 4.39 -10.64
C ALA A 270 3.03 5.89 -10.95
N LEU A 271 1.90 6.62 -10.94
CA LEU A 271 1.89 8.08 -11.08
C LEU A 271 2.62 8.77 -9.93
N TYR A 272 2.51 8.24 -8.71
CA TYR A 272 3.23 8.78 -7.57
C TYR A 272 4.74 8.63 -7.74
N ASP A 273 5.20 7.42 -8.04
CA ASP A 273 6.63 7.15 -8.18
C ASP A 273 7.22 7.91 -9.37
N THR A 274 6.62 7.82 -10.57
CA THR A 274 7.07 8.54 -11.76
C THR A 274 6.93 10.06 -11.65
N GLY A 275 6.18 10.55 -10.66
CA GLY A 275 6.04 11.97 -10.35
C GLY A 275 7.17 12.56 -9.52
N SER A 276 8.12 11.76 -9.01
CA SER A 276 9.30 12.22 -8.27
C SER A 276 10.12 13.22 -9.09
N ALA A 277 10.84 14.13 -8.41
CA ALA A 277 11.70 15.07 -9.11
C ALA A 277 12.95 14.36 -9.66
N ASP A 278 13.32 14.66 -10.92
CA ASP A 278 14.42 13.98 -11.63
C ASP A 278 15.76 14.02 -10.90
N ASP A 279 16.00 15.06 -10.09
CA ASP A 279 17.23 15.19 -9.30
C ASP A 279 17.24 14.32 -8.02
N LEU A 280 16.17 13.57 -7.76
CA LEU A 280 16.11 12.53 -6.72
C LEU A 280 16.44 11.14 -7.29
N ALA A 281 16.41 10.97 -8.60
CA ALA A 281 16.64 9.70 -9.27
C ALA A 281 17.93 9.01 -8.80
N TYR A 282 17.89 7.70 -8.70
CA TYR A 282 19.00 6.86 -8.25
C TYR A 282 19.50 7.16 -6.83
N THR A 283 18.68 7.78 -5.99
CA THR A 283 18.99 8.02 -4.59
C THR A 283 17.95 7.42 -3.66
N VAL A 284 18.24 7.32 -2.38
CA VAL A 284 17.30 6.89 -1.34
C VAL A 284 16.11 7.85 -1.15
N LEU A 285 16.11 8.99 -1.84
CA LEU A 285 15.00 9.95 -1.83
C LEU A 285 14.01 9.72 -2.96
N ASP A 286 14.31 8.85 -3.92
CA ASP A 286 13.44 8.55 -5.06
C ASP A 286 12.27 7.66 -4.64
N GLY A 287 11.09 7.92 -5.18
CA GLY A 287 9.86 7.16 -4.87
C GLY A 287 9.06 7.69 -3.67
N GLY A 288 8.05 6.92 -3.26
CA GLY A 288 7.09 7.32 -2.23
C GLY A 288 7.64 7.32 -0.81
N VAL A 289 7.21 8.29 0.00
CA VAL A 289 7.77 8.56 1.33
C VAL A 289 7.35 7.56 2.41
N SER A 290 6.18 6.93 2.27
CA SER A 290 5.61 5.98 3.24
C SER A 290 4.52 5.14 2.63
N MET A 291 4.16 4.04 3.31
CA MET A 291 3.08 3.17 2.85
C MET A 291 1.72 3.88 2.88
N GLY A 292 1.44 4.72 3.88
CA GLY A 292 0.19 5.47 3.98
C GLY A 292 0.04 6.53 2.87
N ILE A 293 1.11 7.27 2.55
CA ILE A 293 1.09 8.23 1.44
C ILE A 293 0.98 7.50 0.10
N HIS A 294 1.68 6.37 -0.07
CA HIS A 294 1.59 5.54 -1.29
C HIS A 294 0.17 5.03 -1.54
N GLU A 295 -0.43 4.43 -0.52
CA GLU A 295 -1.82 3.97 -0.57
C GLU A 295 -2.81 5.13 -0.73
N SER A 296 -2.46 6.34 -0.27
CA SER A 296 -3.32 7.50 -0.52
C SER A 296 -3.42 7.84 -2.00
N GLN A 297 -2.37 7.59 -2.78
CA GLN A 297 -2.38 7.85 -4.21
C GLN A 297 -3.14 6.76 -4.97
N SER A 298 -2.95 5.49 -4.66
CA SER A 298 -3.71 4.39 -5.27
C SER A 298 -5.22 4.52 -4.98
N ARG A 299 -5.59 4.72 -3.71
CA ARG A 299 -7.00 4.89 -3.32
C ARG A 299 -7.61 6.19 -3.83
N PHE A 300 -6.82 7.24 -3.98
CA PHE A 300 -7.25 8.48 -4.62
C PHE A 300 -7.74 8.22 -6.04
N TYR A 301 -6.93 7.54 -6.87
CA TYR A 301 -7.30 7.25 -8.24
C TYR A 301 -8.39 6.17 -8.32
N GLU A 302 -8.32 5.11 -7.54
CA GLU A 302 -9.28 4.02 -7.56
C GLU A 302 -10.65 4.45 -7.01
N ASN A 303 -10.69 4.84 -5.73
CA ASN A 303 -11.96 5.01 -5.02
C ASN A 303 -12.57 6.40 -5.21
N LEU A 304 -11.73 7.44 -5.09
CA LEU A 304 -12.24 8.81 -5.05
C LEU A 304 -12.49 9.36 -6.47
N LEU A 305 -11.64 9.01 -7.44
CA LEU A 305 -11.80 9.42 -8.83
C LEU A 305 -12.49 8.33 -9.67
N GLY A 306 -11.94 7.11 -9.71
CA GLY A 306 -12.37 6.01 -10.57
C GLY A 306 -13.77 5.51 -10.30
N ARG A 307 -14.19 5.52 -9.03
CA ARG A 307 -15.56 5.16 -8.61
C ARG A 307 -16.48 6.37 -8.45
N SER A 308 -16.08 7.55 -8.93
CA SER A 308 -16.94 8.74 -8.92
C SER A 308 -17.99 8.70 -10.03
N ARG A 309 -19.13 9.36 -9.81
CA ARG A 309 -20.18 9.50 -10.83
C ARG A 309 -19.69 10.21 -12.10
N ALA A 310 -18.80 11.18 -11.96
CA ALA A 310 -18.23 11.91 -13.08
C ALA A 310 -17.39 11.01 -13.98
N PHE A 311 -16.46 10.24 -13.39
CA PHE A 311 -15.61 9.33 -14.17
C PHE A 311 -16.38 8.15 -14.75
N THR A 312 -17.32 7.57 -14.00
CA THR A 312 -18.16 6.47 -14.51
C THR A 312 -18.99 6.91 -15.71
N GLY A 313 -19.51 8.15 -15.69
CA GLY A 313 -20.20 8.73 -16.86
C GLY A 313 -19.29 8.87 -18.09
N PHE A 314 -18.03 9.23 -17.90
CA PHE A 314 -17.03 9.34 -18.94
C PHE A 314 -16.61 7.97 -19.51
N VAL A 315 -16.33 6.99 -18.66
CA VAL A 315 -15.78 5.70 -19.11
C VAL A 315 -16.85 4.74 -19.64
N PHE A 316 -18.11 4.88 -19.23
CA PHE A 316 -19.18 3.95 -19.54
C PHE A 316 -19.43 3.74 -21.07
N PRO A 317 -19.41 4.78 -21.94
CA PRO A 317 -19.47 4.58 -23.38
C PRO A 317 -18.34 3.68 -23.93
N LYS A 318 -17.13 3.80 -23.37
CA LYS A 318 -16.00 2.93 -23.76
C LYS A 318 -16.20 1.50 -23.27
N LEU A 319 -16.77 1.32 -22.08
CA LEU A 319 -17.15 -0.01 -21.59
C LEU A 319 -18.18 -0.68 -22.49
N CYS A 320 -19.22 0.04 -22.94
CA CYS A 320 -20.22 -0.49 -23.89
C CYS A 320 -19.62 -0.81 -25.28
N GLU A 321 -18.60 -0.07 -25.73
CA GLU A 321 -17.87 -0.38 -26.97
C GLU A 321 -17.12 -1.71 -26.85
N LEU A 322 -16.43 -1.94 -25.73
CA LEU A 322 -15.64 -3.14 -25.48
C LEU A 322 -16.50 -4.35 -25.10
N PHE A 323 -17.54 -4.12 -24.32
CA PHE A 323 -18.45 -5.10 -23.74
C PHE A 323 -19.90 -4.76 -24.13
N PRO A 324 -20.34 -5.19 -25.33
CA PRO A 324 -21.69 -4.84 -25.85
C PRO A 324 -22.86 -5.25 -24.96
N GLU A 325 -22.67 -6.26 -24.08
CA GLU A 325 -23.64 -6.71 -23.09
C GLU A 325 -24.00 -5.61 -22.09
N LEU A 326 -23.13 -4.64 -21.87
CA LEU A 326 -23.40 -3.48 -21.00
C LEU A 326 -24.30 -2.43 -21.66
N SER A 327 -24.53 -2.51 -22.98
CA SER A 327 -25.30 -1.49 -23.72
C SER A 327 -26.78 -1.43 -23.33
N GLY A 328 -27.29 -2.42 -22.60
CA GLY A 328 -28.64 -2.41 -22.02
C GLY A 328 -28.78 -1.64 -20.72
N HIS A 329 -27.66 -1.16 -20.17
CA HIS A 329 -27.57 -0.47 -18.89
C HIS A 329 -27.21 1.01 -19.06
N THR A 330 -27.29 1.75 -17.95
CA THR A 330 -26.92 3.16 -17.88
C THR A 330 -25.63 3.37 -17.08
N ALA A 331 -24.96 4.51 -17.30
CA ALA A 331 -23.80 4.90 -16.49
C ALA A 331 -24.17 5.04 -15.00
N GLU A 332 -25.41 5.41 -14.70
CA GLU A 332 -25.91 5.51 -13.32
C GLU A 332 -26.04 4.14 -12.66
N GLU A 333 -26.57 3.14 -13.38
CA GLU A 333 -26.64 1.76 -12.87
C GLU A 333 -25.21 1.21 -12.65
N PHE A 334 -24.27 1.49 -13.58
CA PHE A 334 -22.87 1.12 -13.41
C PHE A 334 -22.24 1.79 -12.19
N TYR A 335 -22.44 3.12 -12.03
CA TYR A 335 -21.97 3.85 -10.85
C TYR A 335 -22.45 3.22 -9.55
N ARG A 336 -23.71 2.86 -9.48
CA ARG A 336 -24.31 2.22 -8.31
C ARG A 336 -23.73 0.81 -8.08
N ALA A 337 -23.62 0.01 -9.14
CA ALA A 337 -23.12 -1.36 -9.08
C ALA A 337 -21.68 -1.44 -8.52
N ILE A 338 -20.76 -0.61 -9.02
CA ILE A 338 -19.36 -0.60 -8.56
C ILE A 338 -19.17 0.01 -7.16
N ASN A 339 -20.20 0.68 -6.63
CA ASN A 339 -20.22 1.25 -5.28
C ASN A 339 -21.22 0.52 -4.37
N LYS A 340 -21.56 -0.74 -4.66
CA LYS A 340 -22.32 -1.57 -3.73
C LYS A 340 -21.54 -1.72 -2.43
N ALA A 341 -22.19 -1.50 -1.30
CA ALA A 341 -21.62 -1.70 0.03
C ALA A 341 -22.29 -2.90 0.71
N GLU A 342 -21.53 -3.96 0.90
CA GLU A 342 -22.00 -5.21 1.49
C GLU A 342 -20.87 -5.81 2.36
N PRO A 343 -21.10 -6.07 3.65
CA PRO A 343 -20.10 -6.68 4.49
C PRO A 343 -19.66 -8.04 3.95
N SER A 344 -18.36 -8.18 3.73
CA SER A 344 -17.72 -9.41 3.25
C SER A 344 -16.78 -9.98 4.30
N LEU A 345 -16.32 -11.21 4.10
CA LEU A 345 -15.33 -11.86 4.98
C LEU A 345 -13.90 -11.48 4.63
N ILE A 346 -13.61 -11.26 3.36
CA ILE A 346 -12.25 -11.11 2.84
C ILE A 346 -11.90 -9.64 2.64
N ARG A 347 -10.83 -9.17 3.29
CA ARG A 347 -10.41 -7.76 3.25
C ARG A 347 -10.11 -7.25 1.84
N THR A 348 -9.42 -8.05 1.02
CA THR A 348 -9.05 -7.67 -0.35
C THR A 348 -10.24 -7.54 -1.30
N GLU A 349 -11.40 -8.10 -0.93
CA GLU A 349 -12.66 -8.02 -1.67
C GLU A 349 -13.64 -7.01 -1.06
N ALA A 350 -13.23 -6.36 0.04
CA ALA A 350 -14.10 -5.44 0.77
C ALA A 350 -14.39 -4.18 -0.03
N ASP A 351 -15.63 -3.70 0.06
CA ASP A 351 -16.06 -2.43 -0.50
C ASP A 351 -15.45 -1.23 0.26
N GLU A 352 -15.60 -0.04 -0.30
CA GLU A 352 -14.99 1.18 0.25
C GLU A 352 -15.48 1.52 1.68
N VAL A 353 -16.72 1.20 2.02
CA VAL A 353 -17.27 1.46 3.36
C VAL A 353 -16.68 0.50 4.39
N THR A 354 -16.62 -0.80 4.03
CA THR A 354 -16.23 -1.84 4.99
C THR A 354 -14.72 -2.04 5.08
N TYR A 355 -13.92 -1.62 4.08
CA TYR A 355 -12.48 -1.85 4.03
C TYR A 355 -11.73 -1.39 5.29
N SER A 356 -11.99 -0.17 5.76
CA SER A 356 -11.33 0.36 6.96
C SER A 356 -11.70 -0.39 8.24
N LEU A 357 -12.88 -1.02 8.30
CA LEU A 357 -13.27 -1.86 9.44
C LEU A 357 -12.47 -3.17 9.47
N HIS A 358 -12.18 -3.75 8.31
CA HIS A 358 -11.28 -4.89 8.21
C HIS A 358 -9.87 -4.56 8.72
N VAL A 359 -9.35 -3.40 8.36
CA VAL A 359 -8.04 -2.90 8.83
C VAL A 359 -8.05 -2.69 10.34
N MET A 360 -9.10 -2.08 10.87
CA MET A 360 -9.26 -1.81 12.29
C MET A 360 -9.19 -3.08 13.14
N VAL A 361 -9.83 -4.17 12.71
CA VAL A 361 -9.75 -5.47 13.40
C VAL A 361 -8.29 -5.90 13.58
N ARG A 362 -7.50 -5.82 12.52
CA ARG A 362 -6.08 -6.22 12.56
C ARG A 362 -5.26 -5.33 13.47
N TYR A 363 -5.47 -4.03 13.41
CA TYR A 363 -4.81 -3.06 14.30
C TYR A 363 -5.09 -3.35 15.77
N GLU A 364 -6.35 -3.58 16.14
CA GLU A 364 -6.73 -3.86 17.53
C GLU A 364 -6.15 -5.17 18.05
N LEU A 365 -6.11 -6.21 17.20
CA LEU A 365 -5.52 -7.50 17.56
C LEU A 365 -4.00 -7.40 17.72
N GLU A 366 -3.30 -6.80 16.75
CA GLU A 366 -1.84 -6.60 16.83
C GLU A 366 -1.46 -5.83 18.08
N LYS A 367 -2.12 -4.70 18.34
CA LYS A 367 -1.89 -3.85 19.51
C LYS A 367 -1.99 -4.66 20.80
N ARG A 368 -3.05 -5.44 20.97
CA ARG A 368 -3.29 -6.23 22.19
C ARG A 368 -2.28 -7.37 22.35
N VAL A 369 -1.86 -8.02 21.24
CA VAL A 369 -0.83 -9.06 21.28
C VAL A 369 0.54 -8.46 21.63
N MET A 370 0.91 -7.34 21.01
CA MET A 370 2.17 -6.64 21.27
C MET A 370 2.33 -6.18 22.73
N HIS A 371 1.21 -5.91 23.42
CA HIS A 371 1.19 -5.56 24.84
C HIS A 371 0.97 -6.75 25.80
N GLY A 372 0.83 -7.97 25.26
CA GLY A 372 0.55 -9.15 26.08
C GLY A 372 -0.85 -9.18 26.69
N GLU A 373 -1.77 -8.34 26.23
CA GLU A 373 -3.17 -8.28 26.67
C GLU A 373 -4.01 -9.39 26.00
N LEU A 374 -3.56 -9.88 24.85
CA LEU A 374 -4.16 -10.98 24.10
C LEU A 374 -3.08 -12.00 23.77
N LYS A 375 -3.35 -13.28 24.01
CA LYS A 375 -2.48 -14.36 23.57
C LYS A 375 -2.74 -14.71 22.11
N VAL A 376 -1.70 -15.14 21.42
CA VAL A 376 -1.82 -15.59 20.03
C VAL A 376 -2.85 -16.73 19.89
N HIS A 377 -2.92 -17.62 20.90
CA HIS A 377 -3.92 -18.69 20.98
C HIS A 377 -5.37 -18.18 20.86
N ASP A 378 -5.67 -17.01 21.41
CA ASP A 378 -7.03 -16.48 21.49
C ASP A 378 -7.41 -15.64 20.25
N LEU A 379 -6.46 -15.42 19.31
CA LEU A 379 -6.68 -14.60 18.12
C LEU A 379 -7.91 -15.00 17.28
N PRO A 380 -8.17 -16.31 16.98
CA PRO A 380 -9.34 -16.67 16.19
C PRO A 380 -10.66 -16.26 16.83
N GLY A 381 -10.77 -16.45 18.15
CA GLY A 381 -11.97 -16.06 18.93
C GLY A 381 -12.21 -14.57 18.94
N GLU A 382 -11.15 -13.77 19.19
CA GLU A 382 -11.23 -12.31 19.20
C GLU A 382 -11.46 -11.74 17.79
N TRP A 383 -10.85 -12.33 16.77
CA TRP A 383 -11.12 -12.00 15.38
C TRP A 383 -12.61 -12.15 15.04
N ASN A 384 -13.19 -13.30 15.34
CA ASN A 384 -14.59 -13.59 15.08
C ASN A 384 -15.52 -12.64 15.85
N TYR A 385 -15.17 -12.29 17.11
CA TYR A 385 -15.90 -11.32 17.89
C TYR A 385 -15.88 -9.94 17.25
N LEU A 386 -14.72 -9.42 16.84
CA LEU A 386 -14.58 -8.11 16.22
C LEU A 386 -15.25 -8.02 14.84
N TYR A 387 -15.19 -9.10 14.05
CA TYR A 387 -15.94 -9.19 12.78
C TYR A 387 -17.45 -9.10 12.99
N LYS A 388 -17.96 -9.77 14.01
CA LYS A 388 -19.38 -9.68 14.36
C LYS A 388 -19.76 -8.28 14.84
N GLU A 389 -18.91 -7.67 15.64
CA GLU A 389 -19.16 -6.35 16.22
C GLU A 389 -19.12 -5.23 15.16
N TYR A 390 -18.13 -5.23 14.27
CA TYR A 390 -17.92 -4.13 13.31
C TYR A 390 -18.62 -4.35 11.98
N LEU A 391 -18.56 -5.54 11.43
CA LEU A 391 -19.10 -5.87 10.12
C LEU A 391 -20.48 -6.55 10.21
N GLY A 392 -20.81 -7.12 11.37
CA GLY A 392 -22.07 -7.85 11.57
C GLY A 392 -22.13 -9.16 10.80
N VAL A 393 -20.97 -9.79 10.53
CA VAL A 393 -20.86 -11.08 9.83
C VAL A 393 -20.32 -12.15 10.77
N ASP A 394 -20.70 -13.40 10.54
CA ASP A 394 -20.19 -14.56 11.24
C ASP A 394 -19.05 -15.18 10.42
N VAL A 395 -17.89 -15.38 11.04
CA VAL A 395 -16.73 -16.01 10.39
C VAL A 395 -16.90 -17.53 10.46
N PRO A 396 -16.96 -18.25 9.32
CA PRO A 396 -17.29 -19.67 9.31
C PRO A 396 -16.12 -20.57 9.73
N ASP A 397 -14.88 -20.14 9.48
CA ASP A 397 -13.66 -20.92 9.69
C ASP A 397 -12.41 -20.02 9.70
N ASP A 398 -11.26 -20.58 10.08
CA ASP A 398 -10.00 -19.82 10.18
C ASP A 398 -9.46 -19.33 8.84
N LYS A 399 -9.71 -20.05 7.75
CA LYS A 399 -9.31 -19.67 6.39
C LYS A 399 -9.94 -18.35 5.94
N HIS A 400 -11.23 -18.19 6.24
CA HIS A 400 -11.97 -16.95 5.94
C HIS A 400 -11.89 -15.92 7.07
N GLY A 401 -11.21 -16.26 8.16
CA GLY A 401 -10.96 -15.44 9.32
C GLY A 401 -9.49 -15.06 9.47
N VAL A 402 -8.92 -15.45 10.59
CA VAL A 402 -7.58 -15.08 11.08
C VAL A 402 -6.42 -15.47 10.13
N LEU A 403 -6.61 -16.44 9.25
CA LEU A 403 -5.61 -16.90 8.27
C LEU A 403 -5.71 -16.24 6.89
N GLN A 404 -6.60 -15.28 6.69
CA GLN A 404 -6.83 -14.73 5.34
C GLN A 404 -5.65 -13.94 4.77
N ASP A 405 -4.88 -13.23 5.60
CA ASP A 405 -3.77 -12.37 5.19
C ASP A 405 -2.41 -13.01 5.49
N SER A 406 -1.43 -12.83 4.58
CA SER A 406 -0.05 -13.31 4.73
C SER A 406 0.87 -12.36 5.51
N HIS A 407 0.40 -11.18 5.90
CA HIS A 407 1.22 -10.14 6.54
C HIS A 407 1.96 -10.66 7.77
N TRP A 408 1.27 -11.37 8.64
CA TRP A 408 1.88 -11.88 9.87
C TRP A 408 2.92 -12.97 9.61
N SER A 409 2.71 -13.84 8.62
CA SER A 409 3.73 -14.85 8.25
C SER A 409 4.99 -14.18 7.67
N GLY A 410 4.86 -13.04 7.02
CA GLY A 410 5.98 -12.21 6.56
C GLY A 410 6.57 -11.27 7.61
N GLY A 411 6.08 -11.30 8.86
CA GLY A 411 6.58 -10.44 9.94
C GLY A 411 6.14 -8.98 9.85
N SER A 412 5.15 -8.66 9.01
CA SER A 412 4.69 -7.27 8.76
C SER A 412 3.74 -6.78 9.87
N ILE A 413 4.23 -6.73 11.11
CA ILE A 413 3.49 -6.19 12.26
C ILE A 413 3.50 -4.66 12.21
N GLY A 414 2.34 -4.00 12.41
CA GLY A 414 2.21 -2.54 12.34
C GLY A 414 1.93 -1.99 10.92
N TYR A 415 1.84 -2.83 9.91
CA TYR A 415 1.62 -2.44 8.52
C TYR A 415 0.16 -2.04 8.21
N PHE A 416 -0.81 -2.77 8.76
CA PHE A 416 -2.23 -2.64 8.39
C PHE A 416 -2.82 -1.22 8.49
N PRO A 417 -2.48 -0.38 9.50
CA PRO A 417 -3.02 0.98 9.57
C PRO A 417 -2.78 1.83 8.33
N SER A 418 -1.66 1.61 7.61
CA SER A 418 -1.31 2.34 6.39
C SER A 418 -2.40 2.27 5.32
N TYR A 419 -3.10 1.16 5.20
CA TYR A 419 -4.20 0.97 4.25
C TYR A 419 -5.41 1.88 4.51
N ALA A 420 -5.83 2.00 5.78
CA ALA A 420 -6.96 2.85 6.13
C ALA A 420 -6.56 4.33 6.15
N LEU A 421 -5.34 4.64 6.64
CA LEU A 421 -4.77 5.98 6.60
C LEU A 421 -4.68 6.50 5.16
N GLY A 422 -4.26 5.65 4.21
CA GLY A 422 -4.20 6.00 2.80
C GLY A 422 -5.54 6.49 2.26
N SER A 423 -6.63 5.76 2.53
CA SER A 423 -7.98 6.17 2.11
C SER A 423 -8.38 7.53 2.70
N ALA A 424 -8.08 7.76 3.98
CA ALA A 424 -8.43 9.00 4.67
C ALA A 424 -7.55 10.19 4.23
N TYR A 425 -6.25 9.99 4.01
CA TYR A 425 -5.35 10.99 3.43
C TYR A 425 -5.82 11.40 2.03
N GLY A 426 -6.17 10.43 1.18
CA GLY A 426 -6.70 10.67 -0.15
C GLY A 426 -7.95 11.53 -0.14
N ALA A 427 -8.90 11.27 0.76
CA ALA A 427 -10.13 12.05 0.88
C ALA A 427 -9.85 13.51 1.26
N GLN A 428 -8.93 13.76 2.18
CA GLN A 428 -8.58 15.13 2.58
C GLN A 428 -7.78 15.85 1.48
N LEU A 429 -6.89 15.14 0.76
CA LEU A 429 -6.21 15.68 -0.42
C LEU A 429 -7.21 16.06 -1.52
N LEU A 430 -8.22 15.22 -1.78
CA LEU A 430 -9.27 15.54 -2.75
C LEU A 430 -10.05 16.81 -2.36
N ARG A 431 -10.45 16.91 -1.09
CA ARG A 431 -11.12 18.12 -0.59
C ARG A 431 -10.25 19.35 -0.84
N LYS A 432 -8.95 19.28 -0.53
CA LYS A 432 -8.02 20.38 -0.74
C LYS A 432 -7.81 20.71 -2.22
N MET A 433 -7.66 19.70 -3.06
CA MET A 433 -7.50 19.88 -4.51
C MET A 433 -8.71 20.60 -5.13
N LYS A 434 -9.93 20.28 -4.70
CA LYS A 434 -11.17 20.91 -5.19
C LYS A 434 -11.26 22.43 -4.91
N GLU A 435 -10.41 22.97 -4.04
CA GLU A 435 -10.34 24.44 -3.85
C GLU A 435 -9.77 25.18 -5.08
N THR A 436 -8.98 24.50 -5.92
CA THR A 436 -8.23 25.11 -7.04
C THR A 436 -8.41 24.38 -8.38
N VAL A 437 -8.87 23.12 -8.37
CA VAL A 437 -9.09 22.28 -9.55
C VAL A 437 -10.55 21.89 -9.64
N ASP A 438 -11.18 22.10 -10.79
CA ASP A 438 -12.51 21.56 -11.09
C ASP A 438 -12.38 20.06 -11.42
N VAL A 439 -12.26 19.25 -10.35
CA VAL A 439 -12.03 17.80 -10.46
C VAL A 439 -13.18 17.11 -11.22
N ASP A 440 -14.41 17.53 -10.98
CA ASP A 440 -15.59 16.91 -11.62
C ASP A 440 -15.59 17.15 -13.15
N GLU A 441 -15.21 18.35 -13.60
CA GLU A 441 -15.07 18.64 -15.03
C GLU A 441 -13.89 17.88 -15.65
N CYS A 442 -12.76 17.78 -14.94
CA CYS A 442 -11.63 16.97 -15.37
C CYS A 442 -12.05 15.51 -15.60
N LEU A 443 -12.80 14.92 -14.68
CA LEU A 443 -13.26 13.53 -14.77
C LEU A 443 -14.31 13.32 -15.86
N LYS A 444 -15.26 14.25 -16.04
CA LYS A 444 -16.27 14.19 -17.12
C LYS A 444 -15.66 14.22 -18.52
N THR A 445 -14.50 14.84 -18.65
CA THR A 445 -13.79 14.98 -19.94
C THR A 445 -12.63 14.01 -20.11
N GLY A 446 -12.30 13.22 -19.08
CA GLY A 446 -11.13 12.32 -19.06
C GLY A 446 -9.79 13.08 -19.04
N ASN A 447 -9.78 14.35 -18.66
CA ASN A 447 -8.56 15.16 -18.59
C ASN A 447 -7.94 15.12 -17.19
N PHE A 448 -7.09 14.15 -16.93
CA PHE A 448 -6.39 14.00 -15.64
C PHE A 448 -5.21 14.97 -15.46
N ALA A 449 -4.77 15.68 -16.50
CA ALA A 449 -3.57 16.53 -16.42
C ALA A 449 -3.60 17.57 -15.29
N PRO A 450 -4.71 18.31 -15.02
CA PRO A 450 -4.74 19.24 -13.89
C PRO A 450 -4.66 18.57 -12.52
N ILE A 451 -5.26 17.38 -12.39
CA ILE A 451 -5.23 16.54 -11.16
C ILE A 451 -3.80 16.07 -10.91
N ASN A 452 -3.15 15.51 -11.92
CA ASN A 452 -1.78 15.02 -11.84
C ASN A 452 -0.79 16.17 -11.55
N ALA A 453 -0.99 17.34 -12.17
CA ALA A 453 -0.17 18.53 -11.92
C ALA A 453 -0.27 18.97 -10.45
N TRP A 454 -1.47 18.99 -9.88
CA TRP A 454 -1.66 19.33 -8.47
C TRP A 454 -0.96 18.34 -7.54
N ASN A 455 -1.15 17.03 -7.78
CA ASN A 455 -0.51 15.99 -6.99
C ASN A 455 1.02 16.06 -7.10
N ARG A 456 1.55 16.30 -8.31
CA ARG A 456 3.00 16.46 -8.52
C ARG A 456 3.54 17.66 -7.74
N GLU A 457 2.86 18.81 -7.79
CA GLU A 457 3.28 20.02 -7.08
C GLU A 457 3.26 19.85 -5.56
N HIS A 458 2.25 19.17 -5.01
CA HIS A 458 2.02 19.14 -3.57
C HIS A 458 2.59 17.88 -2.87
N ILE A 459 2.69 16.76 -3.59
CA ILE A 459 3.09 15.47 -3.02
C ILE A 459 4.29 14.86 -3.76
N TRP A 460 4.16 14.54 -5.07
CA TRP A 460 5.04 13.59 -5.75
C TRP A 460 6.50 14.06 -5.86
N GLN A 461 6.71 15.32 -6.26
CA GLN A 461 8.06 15.87 -6.50
C GLN A 461 9.01 15.80 -5.28
N TYR A 462 8.46 15.58 -4.09
CA TYR A 462 9.27 15.57 -2.87
C TYR A 462 9.91 14.21 -2.58
N GLY A 463 9.43 13.13 -3.19
CA GLY A 463 9.92 11.79 -2.86
C GLY A 463 9.97 11.55 -1.36
N CYS A 464 11.07 10.98 -0.87
CA CYS A 464 11.33 10.76 0.56
C CYS A 464 12.00 11.95 1.28
N LEU A 465 12.03 13.16 0.69
CA LEU A 465 12.70 14.32 1.25
C LEU A 465 12.10 14.75 2.60
N LYS A 466 10.79 14.63 2.75
CA LYS A 466 10.06 15.02 3.96
C LYS A 466 9.54 13.79 4.70
N LYS A 467 9.21 13.96 5.98
CA LYS A 467 8.44 12.95 6.70
C LYS A 467 6.97 12.95 6.23
N PRO A 468 6.26 11.81 6.28
CA PRO A 468 4.88 11.69 5.79
C PRO A 468 3.94 12.76 6.36
N GLY A 469 3.88 12.89 7.68
CA GLY A 469 3.03 13.87 8.34
C GLY A 469 3.35 15.33 7.96
N ALA A 470 4.64 15.67 7.80
CA ALA A 470 5.04 17.02 7.39
C ALA A 470 4.72 17.29 5.91
N LEU A 471 4.85 16.27 5.04
CA LEU A 471 4.46 16.37 3.64
C LEU A 471 2.95 16.58 3.52
N LEU A 472 2.17 15.80 4.24
CA LEU A 472 0.71 15.89 4.25
C LEU A 472 0.23 17.25 4.77
N GLU A 473 0.74 17.70 5.92
CA GLU A 473 0.39 19.01 6.50
C GLU A 473 0.76 20.16 5.55
N GLN A 474 1.90 20.07 4.85
CA GLN A 474 2.26 21.06 3.83
C GLN A 474 1.29 21.06 2.66
N ALA A 475 0.90 19.89 2.14
CA ALA A 475 -0.01 19.78 1.01
C ALA A 475 -1.41 20.26 1.34
N LEU A 476 -1.89 19.97 2.54
CA LEU A 476 -3.22 20.34 3.04
C LEU A 476 -3.30 21.80 3.50
N GLY A 477 -2.20 22.36 4.04
CA GLY A 477 -2.20 23.62 4.77
C GLY A 477 -2.85 23.53 6.16
N GLU A 478 -3.17 22.32 6.61
CA GLU A 478 -3.82 22.00 7.88
C GLU A 478 -3.36 20.61 8.37
N LYS A 479 -3.71 20.24 9.60
CA LYS A 479 -3.45 18.91 10.12
C LYS A 479 -4.38 17.87 9.49
N PHE A 480 -3.98 16.61 9.56
CA PHE A 480 -4.82 15.49 9.18
C PHE A 480 -6.08 15.44 10.06
N ASP A 481 -7.24 15.30 9.39
CA ASP A 481 -8.56 15.22 10.02
C ASP A 481 -9.34 14.02 9.45
N PRO A 482 -9.47 12.92 10.19
CA PRO A 482 -10.17 11.72 9.72
C PRO A 482 -11.67 11.94 9.46
N THR A 483 -12.27 12.98 10.02
CA THR A 483 -13.71 13.27 9.82
C THR A 483 -14.03 13.61 8.37
N VAL A 484 -13.05 14.09 7.61
CA VAL A 484 -13.21 14.37 6.17
C VAL A 484 -13.52 13.09 5.40
N TYR A 485 -12.85 11.99 5.73
CA TYR A 485 -13.10 10.71 5.07
C TYR A 485 -14.47 10.12 5.47
N THR A 486 -14.84 10.21 6.72
CA THR A 486 -16.16 9.73 7.16
C THR A 486 -17.30 10.54 6.56
N GLN A 487 -17.17 11.87 6.45
CA GLN A 487 -18.13 12.73 5.77
C GLN A 487 -18.27 12.35 4.29
N TYR A 488 -17.16 12.13 3.60
CA TYR A 488 -17.17 11.68 2.20
C TYR A 488 -17.95 10.36 2.03
N LEU A 489 -17.72 9.39 2.91
CA LEU A 489 -18.45 8.13 2.86
C LEU A 489 -19.94 8.32 3.17
N GLU A 490 -20.29 9.10 4.20
CA GLU A 490 -21.68 9.40 4.55
C GLU A 490 -22.44 10.09 3.41
N GLU A 491 -21.81 11.06 2.74
CA GLU A 491 -22.41 11.77 1.60
C GLU A 491 -22.60 10.83 0.41
N LYS A 492 -21.55 10.13 -0.03
CA LYS A 492 -21.59 9.23 -1.19
C LYS A 492 -22.57 8.10 -1.01
N TYR A 493 -22.49 7.38 0.09
CA TYR A 493 -23.36 6.21 0.35
C TYR A 493 -24.75 6.61 0.86
N GLY A 494 -24.86 7.79 1.47
CA GLY A 494 -26.16 8.42 1.76
C GLY A 494 -26.95 8.67 0.48
N GLU A 495 -26.31 9.18 -0.57
CA GLU A 495 -26.94 9.37 -1.89
C GLU A 495 -27.28 8.03 -2.56
N ILE A 496 -26.34 7.07 -2.58
CA ILE A 496 -26.52 5.77 -3.24
C ILE A 496 -27.69 4.98 -2.63
N TYR A 497 -27.83 4.98 -1.32
CA TYR A 497 -28.84 4.19 -0.60
C TYR A 497 -30.07 4.99 -0.15
N GLY A 498 -30.10 6.32 -0.34
CA GLY A 498 -31.20 7.19 0.07
C GLY A 498 -31.37 7.21 1.60
N LEU A 499 -30.27 7.49 2.33
CA LEU A 499 -30.23 7.53 3.79
C LEU A 499 -30.66 8.89 4.34
#